data_a9f95d84a528a14c2684e673f9cf96a7
#
_entry.id   a9f95d84a528a14c2684e673f9cf96a7
#
_cell.length_a   1.000
_cell.length_b   1.000
_cell.length_c   1.000
_cell.angle_alpha   90.00
_cell.angle_beta   90.00
_cell.angle_gamma   90.00
#
_symmetry.space_group_name_H-M   'P 1'
#
loop_
_entity.id
_entity.type
_entity.pdbx_description
1 polymer ?
#
loop_
_entity_poly.entity_id
_entity_poly.type
_entity_poly.pdbx_seq_one_letter_code
_entity_poly.pdbx_strand_id
1 'polypeptide(L)'
;FFPLRTRALALPPDVRVMICHSCVRAPKSEAAMQEYNRRPIECRLAAALIAAELRRRCAFPAAVERLADVDRSRIPLPAAEIDRIIASALTPAAQTLAQLAQKLGRSEASLLETELSPSPRFRLQPPADGFQVQRRYRHVVGEAERVEKATRALESGDAAALGRLMDASHASCRDDYGISTPELDELVALGREAGSLGSRLTGAGFGGCTVHLVPAEQVKVFKERVWRSYYRTYLPGRRPDLATGDDPDKVMFETGAAAGAGFIDLIE
;
A
#
# COMPACT_ATOMS: atom_id res chain seq x y z
N PHE A 1 -13.65 -4.47 -4.26
CA PHE A 1 -14.09 -3.33 -5.08
C PHE A 1 -15.36 -3.64 -5.92
N PHE A 2 -16.11 -4.67 -5.61
CA PHE A 2 -17.36 -4.93 -6.30
C PHE A 2 -18.49 -5.15 -5.30
N PRO A 3 -19.59 -4.41 -5.37
CA PRO A 3 -19.82 -3.27 -6.25
C PRO A 3 -18.97 -2.04 -5.86
N LEU A 4 -18.55 -1.26 -6.86
CA LEU A 4 -17.82 -0.01 -6.63
C LEU A 4 -18.75 0.97 -5.90
N ARG A 5 -18.35 1.36 -4.69
CA ARG A 5 -19.03 2.42 -3.93
C ARG A 5 -18.11 3.63 -3.87
N THR A 6 -18.58 4.75 -4.36
CA THR A 6 -17.84 6.01 -4.35
C THR A 6 -18.59 7.04 -3.53
N ARG A 7 -17.87 7.87 -2.83
CA ARG A 7 -18.36 9.03 -2.11
C ARG A 7 -17.41 10.20 -2.36
N ALA A 8 -17.94 11.31 -2.84
CA ALA A 8 -17.15 12.53 -2.98
C ALA A 8 -16.99 13.20 -1.61
N LEU A 9 -15.75 13.51 -1.24
CA LEU A 9 -15.40 14.25 -0.02
C LEU A 9 -14.48 15.40 -0.42
N ALA A 10 -14.71 16.58 0.17
CA ALA A 10 -13.86 17.73 -0.07
C ALA A 10 -12.54 17.61 0.72
N LEU A 11 -11.46 18.03 0.12
CA LEU A 11 -10.23 18.30 0.84
C LEU A 11 -10.39 19.61 1.64
N PRO A 12 -9.90 19.70 2.90
CA PRO A 12 -9.92 20.97 3.63
C PRO A 12 -9.27 22.10 2.81
N PRO A 13 -9.85 23.30 2.79
CA PRO A 13 -9.43 24.40 1.89
C PRO A 13 -8.05 24.96 2.24
N ASP A 14 -7.60 24.79 3.46
CA ASP A 14 -6.33 25.25 4.02
C ASP A 14 -5.15 24.33 3.76
N VAL A 15 -5.37 23.22 3.06
CA VAL A 15 -4.29 22.29 2.68
C VAL A 15 -4.15 22.14 1.17
N ARG A 16 -2.98 21.69 0.75
CA ARG A 16 -2.65 21.33 -0.64
C ARG A 16 -2.01 19.93 -0.65
N VAL A 17 -2.16 19.28 -1.77
CA VAL A 17 -1.47 18.02 -2.03
C VAL A 17 -0.24 18.31 -2.88
N MET A 18 0.94 18.02 -2.33
CA MET A 18 2.19 18.09 -3.05
C MET A 18 2.58 16.69 -3.51
N ILE A 19 2.87 16.55 -4.79
CA ILE A 19 3.38 15.31 -5.38
C ILE A 19 4.88 15.51 -5.64
N CYS A 20 5.72 14.62 -5.11
CA CYS A 20 7.16 14.66 -5.29
C CYS A 20 7.64 13.36 -5.93
N HIS A 21 8.34 13.46 -7.06
CA HIS A 21 8.88 12.30 -7.77
C HIS A 21 10.23 11.88 -7.19
N SER A 22 10.40 10.64 -6.82
CA SER A 22 11.66 10.14 -6.23
C SER A 22 12.83 10.06 -7.21
N CYS A 23 12.60 10.28 -8.49
CA CYS A 23 13.51 10.06 -9.60
C CYS A 23 13.89 8.58 -9.85
N VAL A 24 13.45 7.68 -8.99
CA VAL A 24 13.58 6.23 -9.19
C VAL A 24 12.39 5.71 -9.98
N ARG A 25 12.67 5.04 -11.09
CA ARG A 25 11.64 4.35 -11.87
C ARG A 25 11.42 2.96 -11.31
N ALA A 26 10.16 2.59 -11.13
CA ALA A 26 9.81 1.21 -10.80
C ALA A 26 10.34 0.27 -11.90
N PRO A 27 11.12 -0.75 -11.55
CA PRO A 27 11.71 -1.64 -12.55
C PRO A 27 10.62 -2.44 -13.27
N LYS A 28 10.83 -2.71 -14.57
CA LYS A 28 9.91 -3.51 -15.42
C LYS A 28 10.53 -4.85 -15.83
N SER A 29 11.54 -5.31 -15.10
CA SER A 29 12.21 -6.60 -15.36
C SER A 29 11.35 -7.78 -14.91
N GLU A 30 11.74 -8.99 -15.33
CA GLU A 30 11.12 -10.24 -14.88
C GLU A 30 11.20 -10.39 -13.34
N ALA A 31 12.35 -10.05 -12.74
CA ALA A 31 12.51 -10.04 -11.28
C ALA A 31 11.53 -9.07 -10.61
N ALA A 32 11.30 -7.90 -11.18
CA ALA A 32 10.30 -6.97 -10.67
C ALA A 32 8.87 -7.52 -10.79
N MET A 33 8.55 -8.24 -11.89
CA MET A 33 7.28 -8.93 -12.02
C MET A 33 7.07 -9.99 -10.94
N GLN A 34 8.11 -10.73 -10.56
CA GLN A 34 8.06 -11.69 -9.44
C GLN A 34 7.70 -10.95 -8.15
N GLU A 35 8.40 -9.87 -7.83
CA GLU A 35 8.13 -9.07 -6.63
C GLU A 35 6.72 -8.43 -6.65
N TYR A 36 6.27 -7.85 -7.75
CA TYR A 36 4.91 -7.29 -7.87
C TYR A 36 3.83 -8.34 -7.60
N ASN A 37 3.93 -9.50 -8.26
CA ASN A 37 2.91 -10.54 -8.15
C ASN A 37 2.97 -11.31 -6.83
N ARG A 38 4.10 -11.27 -6.14
CA ARG A 38 4.26 -11.89 -4.81
C ARG A 38 3.21 -11.36 -3.82
N ARG A 39 2.96 -10.04 -3.78
CA ARG A 39 2.06 -9.41 -2.79
C ARG A 39 0.62 -9.90 -2.90
N PRO A 40 -0.05 -9.83 -4.06
CA PRO A 40 -1.41 -10.36 -4.17
C PRO A 40 -1.48 -11.88 -3.97
N ILE A 41 -0.43 -12.64 -4.32
CA ILE A 41 -0.36 -14.07 -4.07
C ILE A 41 -0.30 -14.34 -2.56
N GLU A 42 0.56 -13.65 -1.82
CA GLU A 42 0.64 -13.75 -0.36
C GLU A 42 -0.67 -13.34 0.32
N CYS A 43 -1.41 -12.36 -0.21
CA CYS A 43 -2.75 -12.01 0.28
C CYS A 43 -3.77 -13.15 0.07
N ARG A 44 -3.76 -13.82 -1.09
CA ARG A 44 -4.63 -14.99 -1.34
C ARG A 44 -4.27 -16.16 -0.43
N LEU A 45 -2.98 -16.45 -0.26
CA LEU A 45 -2.51 -17.48 0.68
C LEU A 45 -2.95 -17.19 2.11
N ALA A 46 -2.88 -15.92 2.56
CA ALA A 46 -3.37 -15.52 3.87
C ALA A 46 -4.89 -15.76 4.00
N ALA A 47 -5.68 -15.40 2.99
CA ALA A 47 -7.11 -15.66 2.96
C ALA A 47 -7.42 -17.17 3.01
N ALA A 48 -6.71 -17.98 2.23
CA ALA A 48 -6.85 -19.42 2.21
C ALA A 48 -6.52 -20.07 3.57
N LEU A 49 -5.47 -19.61 4.24
CA LEU A 49 -5.09 -20.08 5.58
C LEU A 49 -6.17 -19.76 6.63
N ILE A 50 -6.70 -18.53 6.62
CA ILE A 50 -7.80 -18.13 7.51
C ILE A 50 -9.05 -18.97 7.22
N ALA A 51 -9.40 -19.16 5.95
CA ALA A 51 -10.53 -19.99 5.54
C ALA A 51 -10.38 -21.45 5.99
N ALA A 52 -9.18 -22.01 5.87
CA ALA A 52 -8.91 -23.38 6.33
C ALA A 52 -9.07 -23.51 7.85
N GLU A 53 -8.59 -22.52 8.61
CA GLU A 53 -8.71 -22.53 10.08
C GLU A 53 -10.14 -22.31 10.54
N LEU A 54 -10.90 -21.42 9.89
CA LEU A 54 -12.33 -21.25 10.15
C LEU A 54 -13.11 -22.53 9.92
N ARG A 55 -12.89 -23.23 8.80
CA ARG A 55 -13.54 -24.53 8.51
C ARG A 55 -13.21 -25.61 9.54
N ARG A 56 -12.03 -25.59 10.14
CA ARG A 56 -11.65 -26.53 11.20
C ARG A 56 -12.32 -26.25 12.53
N ARG A 57 -12.61 -24.98 12.82
CA ARG A 57 -13.11 -24.54 14.12
C ARG A 57 -14.62 -24.34 14.18
N CYS A 58 -15.21 -23.98 13.08
CA CYS A 58 -16.66 -23.78 12.96
C CYS A 58 -17.11 -24.24 11.57
N ALA A 59 -18.32 -24.80 11.50
CA ALA A 59 -18.94 -25.18 10.23
C ALA A 59 -19.35 -23.93 9.43
N PHE A 60 -18.40 -23.02 9.18
CA PHE A 60 -18.62 -21.76 8.49
C PHE A 60 -18.59 -21.98 6.97
N PRO A 61 -19.75 -21.87 6.27
CA PRO A 61 -19.85 -22.19 4.86
C PRO A 61 -19.35 -21.07 3.94
N ALA A 62 -18.97 -19.90 4.46
CA ALA A 62 -18.59 -18.77 3.63
C ALA A 62 -17.25 -19.02 2.93
N ALA A 63 -17.24 -18.82 1.63
CA ALA A 63 -16.01 -18.76 0.86
C ALA A 63 -15.24 -17.49 1.25
N VAL A 64 -14.10 -17.66 1.91
CA VAL A 64 -13.11 -16.61 2.10
C VAL A 64 -12.12 -16.72 0.93
N GLU A 65 -12.36 -15.95 -0.11
CA GLU A 65 -11.51 -15.91 -1.30
C GLU A 65 -10.49 -14.78 -1.23
N ARG A 66 -10.86 -13.70 -0.53
CA ARG A 66 -10.07 -12.49 -0.38
C ARG A 66 -10.01 -12.07 1.08
N LEU A 67 -8.99 -11.34 1.47
CA LEU A 67 -8.89 -10.78 2.82
C LEU A 67 -10.06 -9.85 3.18
N ALA A 68 -10.67 -9.20 2.19
CA ALA A 68 -11.89 -8.40 2.39
C ALA A 68 -13.12 -9.25 2.82
N ASP A 69 -13.10 -10.56 2.57
CA ASP A 69 -14.18 -11.46 2.96
C ASP A 69 -14.08 -11.87 4.45
N VAL A 70 -12.94 -11.58 5.09
CA VAL A 70 -12.73 -11.73 6.54
C VAL A 70 -13.41 -10.55 7.27
N ASP A 71 -14.68 -10.34 6.95
CA ASP A 71 -15.52 -9.35 7.63
C ASP A 71 -15.98 -9.94 8.96
N ARG A 72 -15.48 -9.37 10.05
CA ARG A 72 -15.81 -9.81 11.42
C ARG A 72 -17.31 -9.77 11.72
N SER A 73 -18.06 -8.88 11.07
CA SER A 73 -19.51 -8.78 11.22
C SER A 73 -20.27 -9.95 10.59
N ARG A 74 -19.64 -10.66 9.66
CA ARG A 74 -20.22 -11.80 8.93
C ARG A 74 -19.84 -13.16 9.51
N ILE A 75 -18.82 -13.21 10.36
CA ILE A 75 -18.38 -14.43 11.01
C ILE A 75 -19.16 -14.57 12.31
N PRO A 76 -19.99 -15.63 12.50
CA PRO A 76 -20.84 -15.79 13.67
C PRO A 76 -20.06 -16.31 14.89
N LEU A 77 -18.96 -15.63 15.21
CA LEU A 77 -18.09 -15.91 16.35
C LEU A 77 -17.78 -14.62 17.11
N PRO A 78 -17.51 -14.70 18.40
CA PRO A 78 -17.02 -13.56 19.18
C PRO A 78 -15.70 -13.02 18.61
N ALA A 79 -15.51 -11.70 18.64
CA ALA A 79 -14.34 -11.04 18.08
C ALA A 79 -13.02 -11.62 18.61
N ALA A 80 -12.94 -11.91 19.91
CA ALA A 80 -11.76 -12.53 20.53
C ALA A 80 -11.47 -13.95 20.00
N GLU A 81 -12.48 -14.68 19.54
CA GLU A 81 -12.30 -15.98 18.94
C GLU A 81 -11.82 -15.86 17.48
N ILE A 82 -12.36 -14.91 16.74
CA ILE A 82 -11.88 -14.59 15.39
C ILE A 82 -10.41 -14.18 15.45
N ASP A 83 -10.01 -13.36 16.42
CA ASP A 83 -8.61 -12.96 16.62
C ASP A 83 -7.70 -14.17 16.89
N ARG A 84 -8.15 -15.12 17.74
CA ARG A 84 -7.40 -16.36 17.99
C ARG A 84 -7.28 -17.24 16.75
N ILE A 85 -8.33 -17.31 15.93
CA ILE A 85 -8.33 -18.05 14.66
C ILE A 85 -7.31 -17.44 13.70
N ILE A 86 -7.34 -16.12 13.53
CA ILE A 86 -6.40 -15.41 12.65
C ILE A 86 -4.96 -15.59 13.15
N ALA A 87 -4.72 -15.44 14.45
CA ALA A 87 -3.39 -15.63 15.03
C ALA A 87 -2.87 -17.07 14.88
N SER A 88 -3.75 -18.07 14.93
CA SER A 88 -3.41 -19.47 14.67
C SER A 88 -3.10 -19.74 13.20
N ALA A 89 -3.89 -19.15 12.28
CA ALA A 89 -3.71 -19.31 10.84
C ALA A 89 -2.43 -18.63 10.35
N LEU A 90 -2.17 -17.39 10.80
CA LEU A 90 -1.12 -16.52 10.32
C LEU A 90 -0.02 -16.32 11.35
N THR A 91 1.12 -16.96 11.15
CA THR A 91 2.30 -16.79 12.03
C THR A 91 3.14 -15.58 11.63
N PRO A 92 3.82 -14.91 12.61
CA PRO A 92 4.72 -13.78 12.31
C PRO A 92 5.90 -14.14 11.40
N ALA A 93 6.43 -15.36 11.54
CA ALA A 93 7.53 -15.84 10.73
C ALA A 93 7.10 -16.10 9.28
N ALA A 94 8.00 -15.84 8.36
CA ALA A 94 7.84 -16.25 6.96
C ALA A 94 7.66 -17.77 6.86
N GLN A 95 6.82 -18.20 5.95
CA GLN A 95 6.48 -19.63 5.78
C GLN A 95 6.99 -20.14 4.45
N THR A 96 7.58 -21.33 4.45
CA THR A 96 7.96 -22.03 3.23
C THR A 96 6.73 -22.56 2.49
N LEU A 97 6.89 -22.90 1.21
CA LEU A 97 5.82 -23.53 0.43
C LEU A 97 5.34 -24.83 1.08
N ALA A 98 6.27 -25.66 1.59
CA ALA A 98 5.95 -26.90 2.30
C ALA A 98 5.08 -26.66 3.56
N GLN A 99 5.42 -25.64 4.36
CA GLN A 99 4.62 -25.30 5.54
C GLN A 99 3.22 -24.80 5.18
N LEU A 100 3.09 -24.01 4.10
CA LEU A 100 1.79 -23.57 3.60
C LEU A 100 0.96 -24.75 3.09
N ALA A 101 1.58 -25.65 2.33
CA ALA A 101 0.96 -26.88 1.82
C ALA A 101 0.41 -27.74 2.95
N GLN A 102 1.23 -27.98 3.98
CA GLN A 102 0.82 -28.71 5.18
C GLN A 102 -0.37 -28.06 5.89
N LYS A 103 -0.31 -26.74 6.13
CA LYS A 103 -1.41 -26.02 6.80
C LYS A 103 -2.72 -26.04 6.00
N LEU A 104 -2.63 -26.00 4.68
CA LEU A 104 -3.78 -26.02 3.78
C LEU A 104 -4.29 -27.45 3.48
N GLY A 105 -3.56 -28.50 3.89
CA GLY A 105 -3.89 -29.89 3.56
C GLY A 105 -3.80 -30.17 2.06
N ARG A 106 -2.84 -29.55 1.37
CA ARG A 106 -2.62 -29.65 -0.09
C ARG A 106 -1.18 -30.05 -0.38
N SER A 107 -0.90 -30.51 -1.60
CA SER A 107 0.48 -30.71 -2.06
C SER A 107 1.11 -29.41 -2.51
N GLU A 108 2.44 -29.32 -2.43
CA GLU A 108 3.19 -28.17 -2.99
C GLU A 108 2.92 -28.00 -4.49
N ALA A 109 2.85 -29.09 -5.26
CA ALA A 109 2.51 -29.07 -6.67
C ALA A 109 1.14 -28.40 -6.91
N SER A 110 0.14 -28.76 -6.11
CA SER A 110 -1.19 -28.12 -6.20
C SER A 110 -1.13 -26.62 -5.92
N LEU A 111 -0.36 -26.16 -4.92
CA LEU A 111 -0.21 -24.73 -4.64
C LEU A 111 0.52 -24.00 -5.76
N LEU A 112 1.54 -24.63 -6.35
CA LEU A 112 2.27 -24.06 -7.50
C LEU A 112 1.34 -23.83 -8.70
N GLU A 113 0.44 -24.76 -8.95
CA GLU A 113 -0.49 -24.67 -10.09
C GLU A 113 -1.63 -23.68 -9.87
N THR A 114 -2.16 -23.57 -8.66
CA THR A 114 -3.37 -22.78 -8.40
C THR A 114 -3.09 -21.41 -7.81
N GLU A 115 -2.28 -21.34 -6.75
CA GLU A 115 -2.06 -20.08 -6.04
C GLU A 115 -0.90 -19.28 -6.64
N LEU A 116 0.19 -19.97 -7.00
CA LEU A 116 1.39 -19.33 -7.50
C LEU A 116 1.37 -19.07 -9.03
N SER A 117 0.40 -19.62 -9.74
CA SER A 117 0.21 -19.43 -11.18
C SER A 117 -1.11 -18.71 -11.49
N PRO A 118 -1.24 -17.40 -11.17
CA PRO A 118 -2.49 -16.65 -11.35
C PRO A 118 -2.90 -16.50 -12.82
N SER A 119 -1.99 -16.80 -13.74
CA SER A 119 -2.27 -16.82 -15.19
C SER A 119 -1.35 -17.82 -15.88
N PRO A 120 -1.71 -18.28 -17.10
CA PRO A 120 -0.88 -19.20 -17.89
C PRO A 120 0.52 -18.66 -18.25
N ARG A 121 0.67 -17.32 -18.19
CA ARG A 121 1.92 -16.63 -18.56
C ARG A 121 2.78 -16.23 -17.39
N PHE A 122 2.35 -16.52 -16.16
CA PHE A 122 3.08 -16.13 -14.96
C PHE A 122 3.02 -17.20 -13.89
N ARG A 123 4.19 -17.56 -13.37
CA ARG A 123 4.34 -18.39 -12.18
C ARG A 123 5.29 -17.71 -11.20
N LEU A 124 4.83 -17.51 -9.96
CA LEU A 124 5.69 -17.03 -8.90
C LEU A 124 6.66 -18.15 -8.48
N GLN A 125 7.93 -17.85 -8.50
CA GLN A 125 8.93 -18.71 -7.88
C GLN A 125 8.79 -18.61 -6.36
N PRO A 126 8.80 -19.75 -5.62
CA PRO A 126 8.78 -19.68 -4.16
C PRO A 126 9.92 -18.81 -3.64
N PRO A 127 9.62 -17.74 -2.86
CA PRO A 127 10.64 -16.82 -2.41
C PRO A 127 11.59 -17.50 -1.43
N ALA A 128 12.89 -17.27 -1.56
CA ALA A 128 13.93 -17.86 -0.71
C ALA A 128 13.77 -17.44 0.77
N ASP A 129 13.25 -16.23 1.02
CA ASP A 129 12.94 -15.69 2.34
C ASP A 129 11.54 -16.12 2.87
N GLY A 130 10.84 -16.98 2.14
CA GLY A 130 9.51 -17.48 2.47
C GLY A 130 8.38 -16.46 2.22
N PHE A 131 7.15 -16.88 2.44
CA PHE A 131 5.93 -16.10 2.23
C PHE A 131 5.57 -15.30 3.49
N GLN A 132 5.34 -14.00 3.35
CA GLN A 132 5.07 -13.06 4.45
C GLN A 132 3.56 -12.85 4.68
N VAL A 133 2.80 -13.92 4.77
CA VAL A 133 1.31 -13.91 4.76
C VAL A 133 0.70 -13.05 5.86
N GLN A 134 1.26 -13.06 7.09
CA GLN A 134 0.74 -12.25 8.19
C GLN A 134 0.95 -10.75 7.95
N ARG A 135 2.12 -10.35 7.43
CA ARG A 135 2.39 -8.95 7.12
C ARG A 135 1.40 -8.43 6.07
N ARG A 136 1.12 -9.22 5.03
CA ARG A 136 0.14 -8.82 3.99
C ARG A 136 -1.26 -8.68 4.55
N TYR A 137 -1.67 -9.61 5.43
CA TYR A 137 -2.95 -9.49 6.15
C TYR A 137 -3.01 -8.18 6.95
N ARG A 138 -1.99 -7.87 7.77
CA ARG A 138 -1.95 -6.62 8.56
C ARG A 138 -2.05 -5.39 7.69
N HIS A 139 -1.34 -5.37 6.55
CA HIS A 139 -1.42 -4.27 5.62
C HIS A 139 -2.84 -4.09 5.09
N VAL A 140 -3.43 -5.12 4.50
CA VAL A 140 -4.74 -5.03 3.82
C VAL A 140 -5.85 -4.62 4.80
N VAL A 141 -5.90 -5.26 5.96
CA VAL A 141 -6.92 -4.93 6.97
C VAL A 141 -6.68 -3.56 7.58
N GLY A 142 -5.42 -3.23 7.89
CA GLY A 142 -5.06 -1.91 8.39
C GLY A 142 -5.33 -0.77 7.40
N GLU A 143 -5.13 -1.00 6.09
CA GLU A 143 -5.50 0.00 5.07
C GLU A 143 -7.02 0.19 4.99
N ALA A 144 -7.81 -0.87 5.06
CA ALA A 144 -9.27 -0.75 5.10
C ALA A 144 -9.73 0.12 6.29
N GLU A 145 -9.20 -0.13 7.48
CA GLU A 145 -9.49 0.69 8.67
C GLU A 145 -9.00 2.14 8.51
N ARG A 146 -7.83 2.35 7.89
CA ARG A 146 -7.30 3.69 7.63
C ARG A 146 -8.17 4.47 6.67
N VAL A 147 -8.71 3.83 5.63
CA VAL A 147 -9.66 4.46 4.70
C VAL A 147 -10.93 4.94 5.42
N GLU A 148 -11.51 4.11 6.30
CA GLU A 148 -12.67 4.52 7.09
C GLU A 148 -12.37 5.69 8.03
N LYS A 149 -11.20 5.68 8.70
CA LYS A 149 -10.76 6.77 9.57
C LYS A 149 -10.48 8.05 8.76
N ALA A 150 -9.88 7.92 7.56
CA ALA A 150 -9.61 9.04 6.67
C ALA A 150 -10.90 9.68 6.15
N THR A 151 -11.93 8.86 5.85
CA THR A 151 -13.26 9.35 5.50
C THR A 151 -13.81 10.24 6.60
N ARG A 152 -13.75 9.79 7.85
CA ARG A 152 -14.22 10.58 9.02
C ARG A 152 -13.40 11.85 9.24
N ALA A 153 -12.08 11.78 9.07
CA ALA A 153 -11.20 12.95 9.17
C ALA A 153 -11.54 14.00 8.12
N LEU A 154 -11.81 13.59 6.88
CA LEU A 154 -12.26 14.49 5.80
C LEU A 154 -13.64 15.09 6.08
N GLU A 155 -14.59 14.30 6.59
CA GLU A 155 -15.93 14.78 6.97
C GLU A 155 -15.89 15.84 8.08
N SER A 156 -14.94 15.72 9.01
CA SER A 156 -14.76 16.68 10.10
C SER A 156 -13.79 17.81 9.77
N GLY A 157 -13.16 17.81 8.59
CA GLY A 157 -12.12 18.79 8.22
C GLY A 157 -10.81 18.65 9.00
N ASP A 158 -10.57 17.51 9.67
CA ASP A 158 -9.34 17.26 10.46
C ASP A 158 -8.18 16.84 9.53
N ALA A 159 -7.53 17.85 8.94
CA ALA A 159 -6.36 17.64 8.09
C ALA A 159 -5.19 16.98 8.83
N ALA A 160 -5.03 17.27 10.13
CA ALA A 160 -3.95 16.68 10.93
C ALA A 160 -4.19 15.18 11.16
N ALA A 161 -5.43 14.74 11.42
CA ALA A 161 -5.76 13.32 11.50
C ALA A 161 -5.55 12.61 10.16
N LEU A 162 -5.95 13.23 9.05
CA LEU A 162 -5.68 12.70 7.70
C LEU A 162 -4.19 12.52 7.47
N GLY A 163 -3.38 13.52 7.82
CA GLY A 163 -1.92 13.45 7.71
C GLY A 163 -1.33 12.27 8.50
N ARG A 164 -1.72 12.11 9.76
CA ARG A 164 -1.26 10.95 10.57
C ARG A 164 -1.64 9.60 9.95
N LEU A 165 -2.81 9.50 9.32
CA LEU A 165 -3.23 8.28 8.61
C LEU A 165 -2.41 8.04 7.35
N MET A 166 -2.01 9.08 6.63
CA MET A 166 -1.08 8.98 5.50
C MET A 166 0.28 8.43 5.95
N ASP A 167 0.84 8.94 7.05
CA ASP A 167 2.09 8.45 7.61
C ASP A 167 2.00 6.97 8.02
N ALA A 168 0.92 6.59 8.71
CA ALA A 168 0.67 5.21 9.10
C ALA A 168 0.51 4.28 7.89
N SER A 169 -0.11 4.78 6.81
CA SER A 169 -0.22 4.06 5.55
C SER A 169 1.15 3.85 4.89
N HIS A 170 2.02 4.88 4.89
CA HIS A 170 3.38 4.74 4.37
C HIS A 170 4.19 3.69 5.16
N ALA A 171 4.15 3.76 6.48
CA ALA A 171 4.81 2.77 7.34
C ALA A 171 4.34 1.34 7.02
N SER A 172 3.03 1.14 6.85
CA SER A 172 2.47 -0.16 6.46
C SER A 172 2.88 -0.60 5.05
N CYS A 173 2.95 0.34 4.09
CA CYS A 173 3.47 0.06 2.75
C CYS A 173 4.94 -0.39 2.78
N ARG A 174 5.77 0.22 3.63
CA ARG A 174 7.18 -0.12 3.82
C ARG A 174 7.34 -1.45 4.57
N ASP A 175 6.75 -1.54 5.76
CA ASP A 175 7.07 -2.61 6.72
C ASP A 175 6.24 -3.87 6.51
N ASP A 176 4.96 -3.73 6.16
CA ASP A 176 4.03 -4.85 6.02
C ASP A 176 3.82 -5.27 4.56
N TYR A 177 3.72 -4.32 3.63
CA TYR A 177 3.50 -4.66 2.22
C TYR A 177 4.82 -4.80 1.44
N GLY A 178 5.87 -4.09 1.85
CA GLY A 178 7.21 -4.20 1.29
C GLY A 178 7.30 -3.64 -0.14
N ILE A 179 6.69 -2.48 -0.39
CA ILE A 179 6.67 -1.81 -1.70
C ILE A 179 7.38 -0.45 -1.69
N SER A 180 7.96 -0.05 -0.57
CA SER A 180 8.76 1.17 -0.52
C SER A 180 10.20 0.94 -0.98
N THR A 181 10.91 2.04 -1.22
CA THR A 181 12.35 2.06 -1.49
C THR A 181 13.02 3.06 -0.57
N PRO A 182 14.35 2.98 -0.35
CA PRO A 182 15.07 3.96 0.46
C PRO A 182 14.83 5.41 0.03
N GLU A 183 14.70 5.65 -1.29
CA GLU A 183 14.45 6.99 -1.84
C GLU A 183 13.03 7.48 -1.55
N LEU A 184 12.03 6.59 -1.57
CA LEU A 184 10.66 6.94 -1.17
C LEU A 184 10.57 7.20 0.32
N ASP A 185 11.23 6.37 1.15
CA ASP A 185 11.24 6.53 2.60
C ASP A 185 11.91 7.85 3.01
N GLU A 186 13.04 8.19 2.38
CA GLU A 186 13.73 9.45 2.64
C GLU A 186 12.91 10.65 2.19
N LEU A 187 12.29 10.60 1.00
CA LEU A 187 11.47 11.69 0.50
C LEU A 187 10.24 11.93 1.40
N VAL A 188 9.66 10.87 1.96
CA VAL A 188 8.59 10.98 2.96
C VAL A 188 9.10 11.60 4.25
N ALA A 189 10.27 11.17 4.75
CA ALA A 189 10.86 11.70 5.98
C ALA A 189 11.17 13.20 5.84
N LEU A 190 11.89 13.58 4.77
CA LEU A 190 12.24 14.96 4.49
C LEU A 190 11.00 15.84 4.21
N GLY A 191 9.96 15.29 3.59
CA GLY A 191 8.68 15.99 3.41
C GLY A 191 8.00 16.33 4.74
N ARG A 192 8.07 15.41 5.72
CA ARG A 192 7.56 15.66 7.08
C ARG A 192 8.38 16.71 7.81
N GLU A 193 9.70 16.64 7.73
CA GLU A 193 10.62 17.67 8.28
C GLU A 193 10.40 19.05 7.63
N ALA A 194 9.99 19.05 6.37
CA ALA A 194 9.65 20.27 5.65
C ALA A 194 8.31 20.90 6.06
N GLY A 195 7.52 20.21 6.90
CA GLY A 195 6.28 20.74 7.49
C GLY A 195 4.99 20.16 6.89
N SER A 196 5.03 19.02 6.18
CA SER A 196 3.78 18.34 5.82
C SER A 196 3.06 17.80 7.04
N LEU A 197 1.73 17.79 7.02
CA LEU A 197 0.87 17.18 8.04
C LEU A 197 0.96 15.65 7.99
N GLY A 198 1.31 15.10 6.83
CA GLY A 198 1.53 13.69 6.61
C GLY A 198 1.97 13.41 5.19
N SER A 199 2.64 12.27 5.01
CA SER A 199 3.30 11.90 3.76
C SER A 199 3.25 10.40 3.52
N ARG A 200 3.12 10.00 2.25
CA ARG A 200 3.19 8.58 1.87
C ARG A 200 3.65 8.40 0.42
N LEU A 201 4.14 7.22 0.12
CA LEU A 201 4.28 6.80 -1.27
C LEU A 201 2.90 6.67 -1.95
N THR A 202 2.85 6.83 -3.26
CA THR A 202 1.65 6.63 -4.08
C THR A 202 1.93 5.74 -5.28
N GLY A 203 0.87 5.12 -5.80
CA GLY A 203 0.97 4.14 -6.88
C GLY A 203 1.42 2.77 -6.41
N ALA A 204 2.02 2.00 -7.30
CA ALA A 204 2.40 0.60 -7.05
C ALA A 204 3.64 0.43 -6.15
N GLY A 205 4.33 1.50 -5.82
CA GLY A 205 5.59 1.46 -5.09
C GLY A 205 6.79 1.11 -5.97
N PHE A 206 7.88 0.67 -5.34
CA PHE A 206 9.17 0.33 -5.97
C PHE A 206 9.84 1.49 -6.72
N GLY A 207 9.44 2.73 -6.44
CA GLY A 207 9.82 3.98 -7.07
C GLY A 207 8.59 4.86 -7.35
N GLY A 208 8.74 5.86 -8.21
CA GLY A 208 7.67 6.78 -8.55
C GLY A 208 7.56 7.95 -7.58
N CYS A 209 6.34 8.26 -7.12
CA CYS A 209 6.06 9.48 -6.39
C CYS A 209 5.67 9.25 -4.93
N THR A 210 5.85 10.29 -4.13
CA THR A 210 5.22 10.48 -2.84
C THR A 210 4.15 11.56 -2.91
N VAL A 211 3.17 11.51 -2.00
CA VAL A 211 2.17 12.55 -1.80
C VAL A 211 2.31 13.10 -0.38
N HIS A 212 2.20 14.41 -0.25
CA HIS A 212 2.36 15.15 1.00
C HIS A 212 1.17 16.08 1.19
N LEU A 213 0.56 16.04 2.37
CA LEU A 213 -0.48 16.98 2.75
C LEU A 213 0.17 18.18 3.42
N VAL A 214 0.13 19.33 2.78
CA VAL A 214 0.88 20.52 3.20
C VAL A 214 -0.08 21.67 3.48
N PRO A 215 0.05 22.42 4.61
CA PRO A 215 -0.69 23.66 4.81
C PRO A 215 -0.47 24.62 3.64
N ALA A 216 -1.54 25.25 3.15
CA ALA A 216 -1.50 26.06 1.93
C ALA A 216 -0.45 27.20 2.02
N GLU A 217 -0.34 27.84 3.18
CA GLU A 217 0.63 28.90 3.44
C GLU A 217 2.09 28.39 3.53
N GLN A 218 2.31 27.09 3.68
CA GLN A 218 3.64 26.50 3.80
C GLN A 218 4.16 25.87 2.50
N VAL A 219 3.37 25.82 1.44
CA VAL A 219 3.74 25.16 0.17
C VAL A 219 5.07 25.65 -0.38
N LYS A 220 5.30 26.97 -0.40
CA LYS A 220 6.57 27.53 -0.90
C LYS A 220 7.77 27.07 -0.06
N VAL A 221 7.66 27.14 1.26
CA VAL A 221 8.73 26.74 2.20
C VAL A 221 8.96 25.22 2.09
N PHE A 222 7.89 24.43 1.97
CA PHE A 222 7.97 23.00 1.75
C PHE A 222 8.76 22.67 0.48
N LYS A 223 8.40 23.28 -0.67
CA LYS A 223 9.11 23.08 -1.94
C LYS A 223 10.60 23.42 -1.82
N GLU A 224 10.95 24.55 -1.23
CA GLU A 224 12.33 24.99 -1.05
C GLU A 224 13.14 24.01 -0.17
N ARG A 225 12.55 23.54 0.94
CA ARG A 225 13.21 22.60 1.85
C ARG A 225 13.41 21.24 1.20
N VAL A 226 12.36 20.64 0.62
CA VAL A 226 12.45 19.35 -0.06
C VAL A 226 13.41 19.42 -1.25
N TRP A 227 13.37 20.51 -2.02
CA TRP A 227 14.30 20.72 -3.11
C TRP A 227 15.75 20.65 -2.64
N ARG A 228 16.09 21.39 -1.58
CA ARG A 228 17.44 21.43 -1.02
C ARG A 228 17.85 20.10 -0.42
N SER A 229 17.01 19.53 0.46
CA SER A 229 17.39 18.34 1.24
C SER A 229 17.37 17.06 0.40
N TYR A 230 16.33 16.84 -0.42
CA TYR A 230 16.23 15.63 -1.21
C TYR A 230 16.94 15.75 -2.55
N TYR A 231 16.53 16.70 -3.42
CA TYR A 231 17.01 16.73 -4.81
C TYR A 231 18.42 17.27 -4.98
N ARG A 232 18.88 18.14 -4.07
CA ARG A 232 20.21 18.76 -4.14
C ARG A 232 21.22 18.16 -3.18
N THR A 233 20.79 17.38 -2.19
CA THR A 233 21.68 16.78 -1.18
C THR A 233 21.61 15.26 -1.17
N TYR A 234 20.45 14.68 -0.79
CA TYR A 234 20.32 13.23 -0.63
C TYR A 234 20.48 12.47 -1.95
N LEU A 235 19.69 12.85 -2.97
CA LEU A 235 19.65 12.11 -4.23
C LEU A 235 21.01 12.09 -4.96
N PRO A 236 21.72 13.23 -5.15
CA PRO A 236 23.05 13.20 -5.77
C PRO A 236 24.08 12.41 -4.96
N GLY A 237 23.99 12.45 -3.63
CA GLY A 237 24.89 11.68 -2.75
C GLY A 237 24.64 10.18 -2.77
N ARG A 238 23.36 9.77 -2.93
CA ARG A 238 22.96 8.37 -2.89
C ARG A 238 22.89 7.73 -4.28
N ARG A 239 22.42 8.48 -5.26
CA ARG A 239 22.15 8.07 -6.64
C ARG A 239 22.70 9.09 -7.64
N PRO A 240 24.03 9.21 -7.76
CA PRO A 240 24.65 10.17 -8.68
C PRO A 240 24.30 9.91 -10.16
N ASP A 241 23.82 8.68 -10.45
CA ASP A 241 23.28 8.29 -11.76
C ASP A 241 21.92 8.93 -12.10
N LEU A 242 21.21 9.46 -11.08
CA LEU A 242 19.90 10.09 -11.25
C LEU A 242 20.05 11.63 -11.23
N ALA A 243 20.44 12.17 -12.36
CA ALA A 243 20.50 13.63 -12.51
C ALA A 243 19.09 14.24 -12.48
N THR A 244 18.83 15.15 -11.55
CA THR A 244 17.70 16.07 -11.61
C THR A 244 18.18 17.36 -12.26
N GLY A 245 17.43 17.85 -13.27
CA GLY A 245 17.66 19.21 -13.79
C GLY A 245 17.49 20.26 -12.69
N ASP A 246 17.71 21.52 -13.03
CA ASP A 246 17.65 22.65 -12.07
C ASP A 246 16.23 23.18 -11.85
N ASP A 247 15.22 22.54 -12.44
CA ASP A 247 13.83 22.97 -12.39
C ASP A 247 13.03 22.09 -11.41
N PRO A 248 12.67 22.62 -10.21
CA PRO A 248 11.89 21.88 -9.23
C PRO A 248 10.49 21.51 -9.73
N ASP A 249 9.91 22.27 -10.67
CA ASP A 249 8.56 22.02 -11.16
C ASP A 249 8.46 20.79 -12.08
N LYS A 250 9.60 20.24 -12.50
CA LYS A 250 9.64 18.96 -13.22
C LYS A 250 9.52 17.72 -12.31
N VAL A 251 9.72 17.88 -11.02
CA VAL A 251 9.72 16.77 -10.06
C VAL A 251 8.82 17.00 -8.85
N MET A 252 8.32 18.21 -8.65
CA MET A 252 7.40 18.56 -7.56
C MET A 252 6.19 19.32 -8.11
N PHE A 253 5.00 18.76 -7.87
CA PHE A 253 3.74 19.30 -8.40
C PHE A 253 2.79 19.62 -7.25
N GLU A 254 2.21 20.82 -7.28
CA GLU A 254 1.06 21.14 -6.45
C GLU A 254 -0.22 20.68 -7.16
N THR A 255 -1.12 20.04 -6.43
CA THR A 255 -2.45 19.69 -6.94
C THR A 255 -3.49 19.86 -5.84
N GLY A 256 -4.74 19.93 -6.25
CA GLY A 256 -5.90 20.01 -5.37
C GLY A 256 -7.06 19.19 -5.93
N ALA A 257 -8.19 19.25 -5.22
CA ALA A 257 -9.42 18.68 -5.74
C ALA A 257 -9.85 19.44 -7.00
N ALA A 258 -10.11 18.71 -8.07
CA ALA A 258 -10.58 19.27 -9.34
C ALA A 258 -11.78 18.45 -9.83
N ALA A 259 -12.49 18.95 -10.83
CA ALA A 259 -13.47 18.18 -11.57
C ALA A 259 -12.79 16.90 -12.12
N GLY A 260 -13.49 15.77 -12.05
CA GLY A 260 -12.98 14.51 -12.59
C GLY A 260 -12.75 14.56 -14.10
N ALA A 261 -12.42 13.42 -14.68
CA ALA A 261 -12.30 13.29 -16.12
C ALA A 261 -13.56 13.78 -16.83
N GLY A 262 -13.37 14.61 -17.87
CA GLY A 262 -14.44 15.17 -18.68
C GLY A 262 -14.08 15.10 -20.15
N PHE A 263 -15.05 15.35 -21.01
CA PHE A 263 -14.86 15.53 -22.44
C PHE A 263 -14.64 17.03 -22.71
N ILE A 264 -13.69 17.33 -23.57
CA ILE A 264 -13.54 18.66 -24.16
C ILE A 264 -13.98 18.50 -25.60
N ASP A 265 -15.09 19.15 -25.96
CA ASP A 265 -15.47 19.30 -27.36
C ASP A 265 -14.44 20.24 -28.02
N LEU A 266 -13.63 19.69 -28.89
CA LEU A 266 -12.81 20.53 -29.79
C LEU A 266 -13.77 21.17 -30.76
N ILE A 267 -14.12 22.42 -30.51
CA ILE A 267 -14.84 23.24 -31.50
C ILE A 267 -13.84 23.50 -32.63
N GLU A 268 -14.19 23.01 -33.85
CA GLU A 268 -13.45 23.27 -35.09
C GLU A 268 -13.45 24.79 -35.43
#